data_d8ca88365a82b2876de9628851b730db
#
_entry.id   d8ca88365a82b2876de9628851b730db
#
_cell.length_a   1.000
_cell.length_b   1.000
_cell.length_c   1.000
_cell.angle_alpha   90.00
_cell.angle_beta   90.00
_cell.angle_gamma   90.00
#
_symmetry.space_group_name_H-M   'P 1'
#
loop_
_entity.id
_entity.type
_entity.pdbx_description
1 polymer ?
#
loop_
_entity_poly.entity_id
_entity_poly.type
_entity_poly.pdbx_seq_one_letter_code
_entity_poly.pdbx_strand_id
1 'polypeptide(L)'
;MPVPPISELNLRTEAFIGGSFVPAADGRTFDAVSPRDGAVLAQVARCGAEDVDRAVKAARRAFERADWALADPAQRGRVLKRLARLMRAKLERLAWVEALDTGHPIANARAVDVINSANCFAWYGEAIDKVYGEIAPTAADALALIDREPLGVVGAVVPWNYPLIITAWKLAPALAAGNAVVLKPAEQSPLSALVLAELATEAGLPEGILNVVPGYGEEAGEPLGRHPDVDKIAFTGSVPIGRRFLSYAGESNGKAVSLELGGKSPQVVLADAADLQAAAESIAWGIFYNAGQTCHAGSRVVVEQAVADELKERTIAAARTFVPADPADDDTIFGALISAEHRDSVDGHLQRARQDGAQFLYDGGAGDDGGAAEPVPGGAYMSPVVIDSSDDPARAIVREEVFGPVLTVQVARDLDHALELANATSYGLAAAVWTRDVSKAGRIARRLRAGTVWVNSFDISSMTTPFGGSRDSGHGRDRSLHALHSYSQLKTTWIAL
;
A
#
# COMPACT_ATOMS: atom_id res chain seq x y z
N MET A 1 -18.07 -13.01 14.85
CA MET A 1 -19.26 -12.18 15.26
C MET A 1 -20.16 -11.97 14.04
N PRO A 2 -21.49 -11.82 14.18
CA PRO A 2 -22.31 -11.54 13.00
C PRO A 2 -21.92 -10.20 12.38
N VAL A 3 -22.06 -10.09 11.05
CA VAL A 3 -21.86 -8.82 10.32
C VAL A 3 -22.80 -7.77 10.90
N PRO A 4 -22.30 -6.62 11.36
CA PRO A 4 -23.17 -5.57 11.87
C PRO A 4 -24.04 -5.01 10.73
N PRO A 5 -25.27 -4.58 11.02
CA PRO A 5 -26.06 -3.85 10.05
C PRO A 5 -25.30 -2.62 9.53
N ILE A 6 -25.34 -2.37 8.23
CA ILE A 6 -24.66 -1.22 7.60
C ILE A 6 -25.03 0.11 8.27
N SER A 7 -26.29 0.25 8.70
CA SER A 7 -26.78 1.44 9.41
C SER A 7 -26.06 1.71 10.75
N GLU A 8 -25.52 0.69 11.41
CA GLU A 8 -24.76 0.84 12.66
C GLU A 8 -23.33 1.31 12.44
N LEU A 9 -22.79 1.14 11.23
CA LEU A 9 -21.43 1.57 10.88
C LEU A 9 -21.33 3.09 10.69
N ASN A 10 -22.45 3.81 10.58
CA ASN A 10 -22.48 5.26 10.37
C ASN A 10 -21.54 5.68 9.26
N LEU A 11 -21.68 5.08 8.07
CA LEU A 11 -20.82 5.35 6.93
C LEU A 11 -20.88 6.82 6.53
N ARG A 12 -19.72 7.36 6.13
CA ARG A 12 -19.63 8.64 5.43
C ARG A 12 -19.53 8.36 3.94
N THR A 13 -20.32 9.06 3.14
CA THR A 13 -20.48 8.78 1.70
C THR A 13 -20.28 10.02 0.84
N GLU A 14 -20.24 11.20 1.44
CA GLU A 14 -20.00 12.48 0.75
C GLU A 14 -18.52 12.81 0.72
N ALA A 15 -18.10 13.66 -0.22
CA ALA A 15 -16.76 14.23 -0.22
C ALA A 15 -16.53 15.06 1.04
N PHE A 16 -15.29 15.08 1.54
CA PHE A 16 -14.91 15.93 2.68
C PHE A 16 -14.06 17.08 2.18
N ILE A 17 -14.62 18.29 2.12
CA ILE A 17 -13.98 19.47 1.57
C ILE A 17 -14.12 20.65 2.53
N GLY A 18 -12.98 21.28 2.87
CA GLY A 18 -12.98 22.49 3.70
C GLY A 18 -13.50 22.29 5.12
N GLY A 19 -13.45 21.07 5.66
CA GLY A 19 -13.90 20.72 7.00
C GLY A 19 -15.35 20.22 7.07
N SER A 20 -16.03 20.05 5.93
CA SER A 20 -17.42 19.60 5.88
C SER A 20 -17.63 18.48 4.88
N PHE A 21 -18.58 17.58 5.17
CA PHE A 21 -19.07 16.60 4.22
C PHE A 21 -20.04 17.28 3.24
N VAL A 22 -19.80 17.11 1.94
CA VAL A 22 -20.57 17.75 0.86
C VAL A 22 -20.80 16.76 -0.28
N PRO A 23 -21.93 16.83 -0.99
CA PRO A 23 -22.13 16.02 -2.19
C PRO A 23 -21.14 16.43 -3.31
N ALA A 24 -20.96 15.56 -4.30
CA ALA A 24 -20.28 15.92 -5.52
C ALA A 24 -20.94 17.12 -6.20
N ALA A 25 -20.19 17.97 -6.88
CA ALA A 25 -20.69 19.22 -7.47
C ALA A 25 -21.85 19.00 -8.46
N ASP A 26 -21.83 17.88 -9.17
CA ASP A 26 -22.87 17.47 -10.12
C ASP A 26 -23.91 16.51 -9.52
N GLY A 27 -23.81 16.18 -8.23
CA GLY A 27 -24.70 15.29 -7.50
C GLY A 27 -24.57 13.80 -7.86
N ARG A 28 -23.61 13.41 -8.71
CA ARG A 28 -23.39 11.99 -9.07
C ARG A 28 -22.83 11.19 -7.90
N THR A 29 -23.18 9.90 -7.90
CA THR A 29 -22.67 8.91 -6.96
C THR A 29 -22.15 7.67 -7.72
N PHE A 30 -21.43 6.81 -7.03
CA PHE A 30 -21.09 5.46 -7.46
C PHE A 30 -21.32 4.47 -6.32
N ASP A 31 -21.47 3.19 -6.66
CA ASP A 31 -21.66 2.13 -5.68
C ASP A 31 -20.33 1.74 -5.03
N ALA A 32 -20.25 1.77 -3.71
CA ALA A 32 -19.26 1.01 -2.95
C ALA A 32 -19.82 -0.41 -2.77
N VAL A 33 -19.12 -1.41 -3.30
CA VAL A 33 -19.58 -2.81 -3.38
C VAL A 33 -18.70 -3.69 -2.52
N SER A 34 -19.31 -4.52 -1.69
CA SER A 34 -18.58 -5.50 -0.86
C SER A 34 -18.03 -6.65 -1.71
N PRO A 35 -16.71 -6.91 -1.68
CA PRO A 35 -16.12 -8.09 -2.32
C PRO A 35 -16.61 -9.42 -1.71
N ARG A 36 -17.11 -9.40 -0.48
CA ARG A 36 -17.59 -10.56 0.25
C ARG A 36 -18.75 -11.26 -0.44
N ASP A 37 -19.71 -10.48 -0.97
CA ASP A 37 -21.01 -10.99 -1.44
C ASP A 37 -21.59 -10.18 -2.64
N GLY A 38 -20.88 -9.18 -3.13
CA GLY A 38 -21.35 -8.31 -4.20
C GLY A 38 -22.43 -7.31 -3.78
N ALA A 39 -22.73 -7.21 -2.49
CA ALA A 39 -23.76 -6.27 -2.00
C ALA A 39 -23.29 -4.81 -2.06
N VAL A 40 -24.19 -3.90 -2.42
CA VAL A 40 -23.93 -2.46 -2.37
C VAL A 40 -23.95 -2.01 -0.91
N LEU A 41 -22.82 -1.50 -0.42
CA LEU A 41 -22.65 -0.97 0.94
C LEU A 41 -23.22 0.44 1.06
N ALA A 42 -22.95 1.29 0.06
CA ALA A 42 -23.32 2.69 0.06
C ALA A 42 -23.25 3.31 -1.35
N GLN A 43 -23.94 4.45 -1.51
CA GLN A 43 -23.80 5.36 -2.65
C GLN A 43 -22.81 6.46 -2.26
N VAL A 44 -21.62 6.50 -2.85
CA VAL A 44 -20.53 7.41 -2.52
C VAL A 44 -20.47 8.54 -3.55
N ALA A 45 -20.15 9.76 -3.12
CA ALA A 45 -20.00 10.92 -4.01
C ALA A 45 -18.98 10.64 -5.12
N ARG A 46 -19.37 10.86 -6.37
CA ARG A 46 -18.53 10.71 -7.57
C ARG A 46 -17.93 12.07 -7.93
N CYS A 47 -16.83 12.42 -7.27
CA CYS A 47 -16.14 13.67 -7.46
C CYS A 47 -15.50 13.77 -8.85
N GLY A 48 -15.57 14.96 -9.44
CA GLY A 48 -14.94 15.31 -10.69
C GLY A 48 -13.92 16.45 -10.53
N ALA A 49 -13.50 17.02 -11.66
CA ALA A 49 -12.51 18.09 -11.70
C ALA A 49 -12.92 19.34 -10.88
N GLU A 50 -14.22 19.68 -10.83
CA GLU A 50 -14.73 20.80 -10.04
C GLU A 50 -14.55 20.56 -8.54
N ASP A 51 -14.83 19.36 -8.07
CA ASP A 51 -14.66 19.00 -6.65
C ASP A 51 -13.19 18.99 -6.26
N VAL A 52 -12.32 18.51 -7.14
CA VAL A 52 -10.85 18.56 -6.97
C VAL A 52 -10.39 20.01 -6.87
N ASP A 53 -10.83 20.89 -7.75
CA ASP A 53 -10.49 22.32 -7.70
C ASP A 53 -10.96 22.97 -6.39
N ARG A 54 -12.19 22.68 -5.94
CA ARG A 54 -12.74 23.13 -4.65
C ARG A 54 -11.89 22.65 -3.47
N ALA A 55 -11.48 21.38 -3.49
CA ALA A 55 -10.67 20.76 -2.45
C ALA A 55 -9.25 21.35 -2.42
N VAL A 56 -8.60 21.51 -3.58
CA VAL A 56 -7.27 22.14 -3.68
C VAL A 56 -7.30 23.58 -3.23
N LYS A 57 -8.31 24.36 -3.64
CA LYS A 57 -8.49 25.75 -3.16
C LYS A 57 -8.74 25.82 -1.66
N ALA A 58 -9.49 24.89 -1.08
CA ALA A 58 -9.68 24.80 0.37
C ALA A 58 -8.36 24.48 1.08
N ALA A 59 -7.60 23.51 0.56
CA ALA A 59 -6.28 23.12 1.08
C ALA A 59 -5.28 24.30 1.00
N ARG A 60 -5.23 25.01 -0.13
CA ARG A 60 -4.34 26.17 -0.33
C ARG A 60 -4.66 27.29 0.66
N ARG A 61 -5.93 27.66 0.81
CA ARG A 61 -6.35 28.67 1.80
C ARG A 61 -6.02 28.25 3.23
N ALA A 62 -6.21 26.96 3.56
CA ALA A 62 -5.88 26.44 4.90
C ALA A 62 -4.36 26.47 5.16
N PHE A 63 -3.56 26.13 4.17
CA PHE A 63 -2.11 26.21 4.25
C PHE A 63 -1.63 27.67 4.43
N GLU A 64 -2.17 28.61 3.67
CA GLU A 64 -1.80 30.04 3.68
C GLU A 64 -2.25 30.77 4.96
N ARG A 65 -3.29 30.30 5.67
CA ARG A 65 -3.61 30.80 7.02
C ARG A 65 -2.47 30.60 8.02
N ALA A 66 -1.58 29.64 7.71
CA ALA A 66 -0.37 29.35 8.46
C ALA A 66 -0.60 28.79 9.90
N ASP A 67 -1.83 28.64 10.36
CA ASP A 67 -2.20 28.12 11.67
C ASP A 67 -1.78 26.66 11.89
N TRP A 68 -1.60 25.90 10.80
CA TRP A 68 -1.06 24.53 10.82
C TRP A 68 0.39 24.51 10.33
N ALA A 69 0.71 25.14 9.22
CA ALA A 69 2.04 25.11 8.60
C ALA A 69 3.13 25.66 9.54
N LEU A 70 2.84 26.75 10.25
CA LEU A 70 3.73 27.40 11.22
C LEU A 70 3.44 27.02 12.68
N ALA A 71 2.50 26.08 12.93
CA ALA A 71 2.27 25.61 14.29
C ALA A 71 3.52 24.93 14.86
N ASP A 72 3.70 25.07 16.17
CA ASP A 72 4.71 24.31 16.90
C ASP A 72 4.62 22.83 16.54
N PRO A 73 5.73 22.17 16.12
CA PRO A 73 5.75 20.74 15.82
C PRO A 73 5.10 19.86 16.91
N ALA A 74 5.28 20.19 18.17
CA ALA A 74 4.64 19.47 19.26
C ALA A 74 3.10 19.63 19.25
N GLN A 75 2.56 20.74 18.75
CA GLN A 75 1.12 20.94 18.59
C GLN A 75 0.57 20.03 17.48
N ARG A 76 1.21 20.00 16.31
CA ARG A 76 0.86 19.05 15.24
C ARG A 76 0.92 17.61 15.73
N GLY A 77 2.01 17.28 16.47
CA GLY A 77 2.17 15.96 17.10
C GLY A 77 1.04 15.58 18.06
N ARG A 78 0.52 16.55 18.84
CA ARG A 78 -0.64 16.29 19.74
C ARG A 78 -1.89 15.92 18.97
N VAL A 79 -2.18 16.58 17.85
CA VAL A 79 -3.34 16.28 17.00
C VAL A 79 -3.22 14.88 16.39
N LEU A 80 -2.06 14.53 15.81
CA LEU A 80 -1.82 13.21 15.23
C LEU A 80 -1.92 12.09 16.27
N LYS A 81 -1.37 12.28 17.47
CA LYS A 81 -1.51 11.32 18.57
C LYS A 81 -2.96 11.20 19.07
N ARG A 82 -3.73 12.30 19.04
CA ARG A 82 -5.16 12.25 19.36
C ARG A 82 -5.93 11.48 18.30
N LEU A 83 -5.64 11.69 17.01
CA LEU A 83 -6.22 10.91 15.91
C LEU A 83 -5.95 9.42 16.10
N ALA A 84 -4.71 9.04 16.38
CA ALA A 84 -4.34 7.64 16.64
C ALA A 84 -5.13 7.02 17.81
N ARG A 85 -5.38 7.79 18.88
CA ARG A 85 -6.23 7.34 20.01
C ARG A 85 -7.68 7.16 19.61
N LEU A 86 -8.22 8.07 18.82
CA LEU A 86 -9.59 7.97 18.30
C LEU A 86 -9.76 6.76 17.38
N MET A 87 -8.80 6.50 16.49
CA MET A 87 -8.81 5.28 15.65
C MET A 87 -8.86 4.02 16.50
N ARG A 88 -8.03 3.92 17.56
CA ARG A 88 -8.09 2.77 18.48
C ARG A 88 -9.40 2.71 19.27
N ALA A 89 -9.95 3.84 19.69
CA ALA A 89 -11.23 3.88 20.37
C ALA A 89 -12.42 3.48 19.48
N LYS A 90 -12.26 3.65 18.14
CA LYS A 90 -13.26 3.26 17.12
C LYS A 90 -12.82 2.03 16.33
N LEU A 91 -11.96 1.17 16.92
CA LEU A 91 -11.37 0.00 16.29
C LEU A 91 -12.40 -0.86 15.55
N GLU A 92 -13.47 -1.26 16.22
CA GLU A 92 -14.49 -2.14 15.64
C GLU A 92 -15.18 -1.51 14.42
N ARG A 93 -15.56 -0.23 14.53
CA ARG A 93 -16.18 0.49 13.41
C ARG A 93 -15.25 0.54 12.20
N LEU A 94 -13.99 0.95 12.40
CA LEU A 94 -13.00 1.03 11.32
C LEU A 94 -12.68 -0.34 10.73
N ALA A 95 -12.54 -1.37 11.56
CA ALA A 95 -12.24 -2.71 11.10
C ALA A 95 -13.38 -3.30 10.25
N TRP A 96 -14.64 -3.12 10.68
CA TRP A 96 -15.77 -3.57 9.87
C TRP A 96 -15.91 -2.79 8.56
N VAL A 97 -15.69 -1.48 8.58
CA VAL A 97 -15.69 -0.67 7.36
C VAL A 97 -14.61 -1.16 6.41
N GLU A 98 -13.38 -1.37 6.90
CA GLU A 98 -12.26 -1.87 6.09
C GLU A 98 -12.55 -3.27 5.53
N ALA A 99 -12.98 -4.22 6.37
CA ALA A 99 -13.25 -5.59 5.97
C ALA A 99 -14.36 -5.70 4.91
N LEU A 100 -15.45 -4.95 5.06
CA LEU A 100 -16.56 -4.95 4.10
C LEU A 100 -16.21 -4.26 2.79
N ASP A 101 -15.38 -3.21 2.82
CA ASP A 101 -14.99 -2.41 1.66
C ASP A 101 -13.87 -3.08 0.85
N THR A 102 -13.07 -3.97 1.47
CA THR A 102 -11.89 -4.59 0.84
C THR A 102 -11.96 -6.10 0.68
N GLY A 103 -12.81 -6.80 1.43
CA GLY A 103 -12.81 -8.26 1.52
C GLY A 103 -11.74 -8.84 2.44
N HIS A 104 -11.03 -7.99 3.21
CA HIS A 104 -10.06 -8.44 4.22
C HIS A 104 -10.76 -9.22 5.33
N PRO A 105 -10.17 -10.31 5.86
CA PRO A 105 -10.64 -10.93 7.07
C PRO A 105 -10.76 -9.93 8.22
N ILE A 106 -11.88 -9.94 8.92
CA ILE A 106 -12.15 -8.97 10.00
C ILE A 106 -11.11 -9.02 11.11
N ALA A 107 -10.55 -10.18 11.39
CA ALA A 107 -9.45 -10.34 12.35
C ALA A 107 -8.19 -9.56 11.89
N ASN A 108 -7.86 -9.60 10.60
CA ASN A 108 -6.75 -8.85 10.03
C ASN A 108 -7.04 -7.34 10.03
N ALA A 109 -8.26 -6.93 9.67
CA ALA A 109 -8.66 -5.52 9.70
C ALA A 109 -8.49 -4.93 11.12
N ARG A 110 -8.85 -5.68 12.16
CA ARG A 110 -8.65 -5.29 13.57
C ARG A 110 -7.17 -5.24 13.95
N ALA A 111 -6.46 -6.35 13.76
CA ALA A 111 -5.11 -6.54 14.31
C ALA A 111 -4.03 -5.82 13.50
N VAL A 112 -4.24 -5.65 12.20
CA VAL A 112 -3.25 -5.12 11.25
C VAL A 112 -3.67 -3.75 10.72
N ASP A 113 -4.80 -3.64 10.00
CA ASP A 113 -5.10 -2.45 9.23
C ASP A 113 -5.32 -1.22 10.12
N VAL A 114 -6.22 -1.32 11.09
CA VAL A 114 -6.52 -0.20 12.00
C VAL A 114 -5.36 0.10 12.94
N ILE A 115 -4.74 -0.94 13.53
CA ILE A 115 -3.67 -0.76 14.51
C ILE A 115 -2.41 -0.17 13.86
N ASN A 116 -1.98 -0.68 12.69
CA ASN A 116 -0.80 -0.14 12.01
C ASN A 116 -1.04 1.29 11.52
N SER A 117 -2.24 1.60 11.04
CA SER A 117 -2.60 2.96 10.66
C SER A 117 -2.56 3.92 11.86
N ALA A 118 -3.14 3.53 12.99
CA ALA A 118 -3.08 4.31 14.22
C ALA A 118 -1.63 4.46 14.73
N ASN A 119 -0.82 3.39 14.65
CA ASN A 119 0.60 3.44 15.01
C ASN A 119 1.38 4.41 14.11
N CYS A 120 1.06 4.48 12.82
CA CYS A 120 1.68 5.41 11.89
C CYS A 120 1.45 6.87 12.30
N PHE A 121 0.20 7.26 12.57
CA PHE A 121 -0.10 8.62 13.05
C PHE A 121 0.55 8.92 14.41
N ALA A 122 0.55 7.96 15.34
CA ALA A 122 1.21 8.12 16.63
C ALA A 122 2.71 8.34 16.46
N TRP A 123 3.37 7.52 15.63
CA TRP A 123 4.81 7.56 15.39
C TRP A 123 5.26 8.91 14.81
N TYR A 124 4.57 9.41 13.76
CA TYR A 124 4.90 10.73 13.21
C TYR A 124 4.56 11.86 14.17
N GLY A 125 3.52 11.71 15.00
CA GLY A 125 3.20 12.64 16.08
C GLY A 125 4.25 12.68 17.19
N GLU A 126 5.07 11.64 17.32
CA GLU A 126 6.21 11.55 18.24
C GLU A 126 7.54 11.97 17.59
N ALA A 127 7.65 11.79 16.27
CA ALA A 127 8.89 12.01 15.54
C ALA A 127 9.12 13.47 15.13
N ILE A 128 8.06 14.24 14.92
CA ILE A 128 8.16 15.53 14.24
C ILE A 128 9.01 16.56 14.98
N ASP A 129 9.01 16.56 16.29
CA ASP A 129 9.83 17.46 17.10
C ASP A 129 11.30 16.99 17.24
N LYS A 130 11.69 15.92 16.54
CA LYS A 130 13.04 15.36 16.52
C LYS A 130 13.74 15.54 15.16
N VAL A 131 13.11 16.28 14.25
CA VAL A 131 13.69 16.65 12.96
C VAL A 131 14.25 18.06 13.09
N TYR A 132 15.58 18.15 13.22
CA TYR A 132 16.27 19.41 13.44
C TYR A 132 16.64 20.11 12.14
N GLY A 133 16.79 21.45 12.18
CA GLY A 133 17.50 22.23 11.20
C GLY A 133 19.03 22.14 11.39
N GLU A 134 19.77 22.78 10.51
CA GLU A 134 21.22 22.76 10.48
C GLU A 134 21.77 24.19 10.51
N ILE A 135 23.00 24.36 10.98
CA ILE A 135 23.79 25.60 10.85
C ILE A 135 24.97 25.28 9.95
N ALA A 136 25.01 25.92 8.76
CA ALA A 136 26.09 25.72 7.82
C ALA A 136 27.35 26.48 8.27
N PRO A 137 28.58 25.97 7.98
CA PRO A 137 29.82 26.68 8.25
C PRO A 137 29.89 27.98 7.41
N THR A 138 30.15 29.10 8.09
CA THR A 138 30.31 30.42 7.47
C THR A 138 31.51 31.16 8.06
N ALA A 139 31.88 32.31 7.46
CA ALA A 139 32.80 33.26 8.10
C ALA A 139 32.19 33.84 9.38
N ALA A 140 33.03 34.43 10.26
CA ALA A 140 32.59 34.91 11.58
C ALA A 140 31.58 36.08 11.54
N ASP A 141 31.43 36.72 10.38
CA ASP A 141 30.48 37.83 10.09
C ASP A 141 29.16 37.35 9.48
N ALA A 142 28.90 36.04 9.42
CA ALA A 142 27.68 35.51 8.86
C ALA A 142 27.17 34.29 9.64
N LEU A 143 25.85 34.07 9.57
CA LEU A 143 25.17 32.87 10.06
C LEU A 143 24.23 32.34 8.98
N ALA A 144 24.37 31.09 8.61
CA ALA A 144 23.47 30.42 7.66
C ALA A 144 22.68 29.30 8.36
N LEU A 145 21.38 29.51 8.47
CA LEU A 145 20.42 28.53 8.98
C LEU A 145 19.84 27.73 7.81
N ILE A 146 19.72 26.42 8.00
CA ILE A 146 19.07 25.52 7.03
C ILE A 146 17.88 24.88 7.73
N ASP A 147 16.69 25.30 7.36
CA ASP A 147 15.44 24.80 7.93
C ASP A 147 14.66 23.95 6.95
N ARG A 148 13.75 23.12 7.48
CA ARG A 148 12.78 22.35 6.69
C ARG A 148 11.43 23.01 6.77
N GLU A 149 10.90 23.36 5.60
CA GLU A 149 9.56 23.93 5.45
C GLU A 149 8.62 22.93 4.77
N PRO A 150 7.31 22.97 5.07
CA PRO A 150 6.32 22.19 4.32
C PRO A 150 6.30 22.62 2.84
N LEU A 151 5.92 21.68 1.96
CA LEU A 151 5.84 21.96 0.52
C LEU A 151 4.64 22.83 0.16
N GLY A 152 3.51 22.63 0.84
CA GLY A 152 2.24 23.30 0.52
C GLY A 152 1.06 22.35 0.48
N VAL A 153 0.45 22.18 -0.70
CA VAL A 153 -0.66 21.25 -0.95
C VAL A 153 -0.14 19.95 -1.53
N VAL A 154 -0.42 18.85 -0.85
CA VAL A 154 -0.05 17.49 -1.28
C VAL A 154 -1.29 16.78 -1.82
N GLY A 155 -1.25 16.34 -3.08
CA GLY A 155 -2.21 15.38 -3.63
C GLY A 155 -1.77 13.96 -3.27
N ALA A 156 -2.58 13.24 -2.50
CA ALA A 156 -2.36 11.85 -2.16
C ALA A 156 -3.37 10.96 -2.90
N VAL A 157 -2.89 9.96 -3.65
CA VAL A 157 -3.74 9.01 -4.37
C VAL A 157 -3.36 7.61 -3.90
N VAL A 158 -4.32 6.90 -3.31
CA VAL A 158 -4.08 5.64 -2.63
C VAL A 158 -4.87 4.49 -3.26
N PRO A 159 -4.32 3.25 -3.23
CA PRO A 159 -4.94 2.06 -3.80
C PRO A 159 -5.98 1.45 -2.85
N TRP A 160 -6.60 0.38 -3.35
CA TRP A 160 -7.68 -0.34 -2.69
C TRP A 160 -7.23 -1.52 -1.81
N ASN A 161 -5.98 -1.98 -1.92
CA ASN A 161 -5.56 -3.23 -1.27
C ASN A 161 -5.23 -3.09 0.23
N TYR A 162 -4.83 -1.91 0.69
CA TYR A 162 -4.64 -1.54 2.10
C TYR A 162 -5.04 -0.07 2.29
N PRO A 163 -6.32 0.28 2.06
CA PRO A 163 -6.73 1.68 1.96
C PRO A 163 -6.39 2.49 3.20
N LEU A 164 -6.68 1.99 4.39
CA LEU A 164 -6.42 2.72 5.63
C LEU A 164 -4.92 2.83 5.95
N ILE A 165 -4.15 1.74 5.76
CA ILE A 165 -2.70 1.73 6.02
C ILE A 165 -1.97 2.69 5.08
N ILE A 166 -2.23 2.61 3.77
CA ILE A 166 -1.53 3.44 2.79
C ILE A 166 -1.98 4.90 2.90
N THR A 167 -3.25 5.14 3.22
CA THR A 167 -3.71 6.48 3.59
C THR A 167 -2.90 7.04 4.76
N ALA A 168 -2.71 6.27 5.82
CA ALA A 168 -1.90 6.70 6.96
C ALA A 168 -0.43 6.96 6.58
N TRP A 169 0.17 6.13 5.72
CA TRP A 169 1.55 6.33 5.25
C TRP A 169 1.74 7.63 4.45
N LYS A 170 0.71 8.09 3.72
CA LYS A 170 0.75 9.36 2.98
C LYS A 170 0.38 10.54 3.86
N LEU A 171 -0.71 10.43 4.64
CA LEU A 171 -1.23 11.54 5.43
C LEU A 171 -0.35 11.87 6.63
N ALA A 172 0.08 10.86 7.41
CA ALA A 172 0.75 11.12 8.67
C ALA A 172 2.06 11.93 8.51
N PRO A 173 3.00 11.57 7.60
CA PRO A 173 4.19 12.39 7.37
C PRO A 173 3.87 13.74 6.72
N ALA A 174 2.91 13.82 5.79
CA ALA A 174 2.53 15.07 5.15
C ALA A 174 1.97 16.08 6.16
N LEU A 175 1.03 15.65 7.00
CA LEU A 175 0.44 16.46 8.05
C LEU A 175 1.45 16.81 9.15
N ALA A 176 2.30 15.87 9.57
CA ALA A 176 3.37 16.13 10.53
C ALA A 176 4.32 17.22 10.03
N ALA A 177 4.70 17.20 8.76
CA ALA A 177 5.54 18.23 8.15
C ALA A 177 4.85 19.60 8.00
N GLY A 178 3.52 19.69 8.19
CA GLY A 178 2.78 20.95 8.15
C GLY A 178 2.07 21.22 6.82
N ASN A 179 1.99 20.25 5.91
CA ASN A 179 1.27 20.39 4.64
C ASN A 179 -0.25 20.31 4.82
N ALA A 180 -0.97 20.84 3.84
CA ALA A 180 -2.38 20.52 3.60
C ALA A 180 -2.47 19.39 2.56
N VAL A 181 -3.51 18.54 2.66
CA VAL A 181 -3.62 17.33 1.82
C VAL A 181 -4.99 17.25 1.16
N VAL A 182 -4.97 16.88 -0.13
CA VAL A 182 -6.14 16.41 -0.87
C VAL A 182 -5.94 14.93 -1.16
N LEU A 183 -6.75 14.08 -0.53
CA LEU A 183 -6.71 12.63 -0.65
C LEU A 183 -7.76 12.15 -1.66
N LYS A 184 -7.33 11.36 -2.64
CA LYS A 184 -8.22 10.58 -3.50
C LYS A 184 -8.07 9.09 -3.14
N PRO A 185 -9.03 8.49 -2.42
CA PRO A 185 -9.06 7.04 -2.21
C PRO A 185 -9.41 6.31 -3.50
N ALA A 186 -9.09 5.00 -3.58
CA ALA A 186 -9.58 4.16 -4.67
C ALA A 186 -11.11 4.08 -4.64
N GLU A 187 -11.72 4.03 -5.81
CA GLU A 187 -13.17 3.90 -5.95
C GLU A 187 -13.71 2.56 -5.42
N GLN A 188 -12.86 1.53 -5.39
CA GLN A 188 -13.22 0.21 -4.86
C GLN A 188 -13.28 0.17 -3.32
N SER A 189 -12.57 1.08 -2.62
CA SER A 189 -12.49 1.07 -1.16
C SER A 189 -12.36 2.49 -0.56
N PRO A 190 -13.39 3.34 -0.75
CA PRO A 190 -13.33 4.74 -0.33
C PRO A 190 -13.73 4.98 1.12
N LEU A 191 -14.44 4.04 1.76
CA LEU A 191 -15.22 4.30 2.96
C LEU A 191 -14.36 4.57 4.19
N SER A 192 -13.28 3.82 4.40
CA SER A 192 -12.41 4.01 5.56
C SER A 192 -11.68 5.37 5.55
N ALA A 193 -11.35 5.90 4.36
CA ALA A 193 -10.75 7.23 4.21
C ALA A 193 -11.71 8.35 4.61
N LEU A 194 -13.01 8.19 4.33
CA LEU A 194 -14.05 9.15 4.72
C LEU A 194 -14.31 9.12 6.24
N VAL A 195 -14.30 7.92 6.84
CA VAL A 195 -14.39 7.80 8.32
C VAL A 195 -13.14 8.41 8.97
N LEU A 196 -11.96 8.23 8.39
CA LEU A 196 -10.73 8.85 8.90
C LEU A 196 -10.80 10.39 8.88
N ALA A 197 -11.42 11.01 7.87
CA ALA A 197 -11.61 12.46 7.81
C ALA A 197 -12.51 12.98 8.96
N GLU A 198 -13.57 12.24 9.29
CA GLU A 198 -14.40 12.52 10.47
C GLU A 198 -13.56 12.50 11.75
N LEU A 199 -12.76 11.45 11.95
CA LEU A 199 -11.91 11.31 13.14
C LEU A 199 -10.79 12.36 13.19
N ALA A 200 -10.27 12.80 12.05
CA ALA A 200 -9.27 13.86 11.97
C ALA A 200 -9.84 15.20 12.44
N THR A 201 -11.08 15.51 12.08
CA THR A 201 -11.81 16.69 12.58
C THR A 201 -12.02 16.61 14.09
N GLU A 202 -12.46 15.46 14.62
CA GLU A 202 -12.63 15.22 16.06
C GLU A 202 -11.28 15.33 16.81
N ALA A 203 -10.19 14.94 16.15
CA ALA A 203 -8.84 15.09 16.70
C ALA A 203 -8.36 16.55 16.78
N GLY A 204 -9.04 17.47 16.14
CA GLY A 204 -8.73 18.89 16.12
C GLY A 204 -7.79 19.29 14.96
N LEU A 205 -7.80 18.54 13.85
CA LEU A 205 -7.15 18.97 12.62
C LEU A 205 -7.91 20.21 12.07
N PRO A 206 -7.20 21.31 11.73
CA PRO A 206 -7.88 22.51 11.24
C PRO A 206 -8.63 22.28 9.92
N GLU A 207 -9.72 23.00 9.73
CA GLU A 207 -10.56 22.93 8.54
C GLU A 207 -9.75 23.22 7.26
N GLY A 208 -9.92 22.36 6.25
CA GLY A 208 -9.25 22.45 4.96
C GLY A 208 -7.84 21.85 4.92
N ILE A 209 -7.22 21.51 6.06
CA ILE A 209 -5.91 20.84 6.08
C ILE A 209 -5.99 19.42 5.54
N LEU A 210 -7.10 18.72 5.74
CA LEU A 210 -7.41 17.47 5.06
C LEU A 210 -8.68 17.65 4.23
N ASN A 211 -8.63 17.17 2.98
CA ASN A 211 -9.77 17.06 2.09
C ASN A 211 -9.77 15.67 1.46
N VAL A 212 -10.94 15.06 1.26
CA VAL A 212 -11.10 13.73 0.68
C VAL A 212 -12.09 13.81 -0.48
N VAL A 213 -11.64 13.44 -1.67
CA VAL A 213 -12.42 13.49 -2.91
C VAL A 213 -12.53 12.09 -3.52
N PRO A 214 -13.53 11.28 -3.12
CA PRO A 214 -13.78 9.98 -3.73
C PRO A 214 -14.22 10.17 -5.19
N GLY A 215 -13.82 9.23 -6.07
CA GLY A 215 -14.13 9.31 -7.48
C GLY A 215 -13.19 8.45 -8.32
N TYR A 216 -13.50 8.32 -9.60
CA TYR A 216 -12.69 7.52 -10.52
C TYR A 216 -11.33 8.16 -10.83
N GLY A 217 -10.36 7.32 -11.23
CA GLY A 217 -9.01 7.77 -11.52
C GLY A 217 -8.94 8.87 -12.57
N GLU A 218 -9.73 8.77 -13.64
CA GLU A 218 -9.76 9.74 -14.74
C GLU A 218 -10.54 11.02 -14.40
N GLU A 219 -11.54 10.94 -13.49
CA GLU A 219 -12.41 12.06 -13.14
C GLU A 219 -11.89 12.92 -11.98
N ALA A 220 -11.22 12.29 -11.00
CA ALA A 220 -10.67 12.97 -9.83
C ALA A 220 -9.14 12.85 -9.73
N GLY A 221 -8.55 11.70 -10.09
CA GLY A 221 -7.10 11.47 -9.99
C GLY A 221 -6.30 12.26 -11.00
N GLU A 222 -6.68 12.26 -12.28
CA GLU A 222 -6.00 13.05 -13.31
C GLU A 222 -6.11 14.56 -13.06
N PRO A 223 -7.29 15.16 -12.77
CA PRO A 223 -7.38 16.57 -12.40
C PRO A 223 -6.49 16.91 -11.20
N LEU A 224 -6.41 16.07 -10.18
CA LEU A 224 -5.52 16.29 -9.03
C LEU A 224 -4.04 16.27 -9.45
N GLY A 225 -3.65 15.32 -10.30
CA GLY A 225 -2.30 15.19 -10.84
C GLY A 225 -1.86 16.42 -11.68
N ARG A 226 -2.78 16.98 -12.44
CA ARG A 226 -2.56 18.14 -13.33
C ARG A 226 -2.75 19.50 -12.66
N HIS A 227 -3.31 19.54 -11.44
CA HIS A 227 -3.70 20.81 -10.82
C HIS A 227 -2.48 21.71 -10.53
N PRO A 228 -2.45 22.98 -11.00
CA PRO A 228 -1.28 23.84 -10.86
C PRO A 228 -0.97 24.23 -9.41
N ASP A 229 -1.97 24.28 -8.53
CA ASP A 229 -1.82 24.63 -7.12
C ASP A 229 -1.55 23.41 -6.20
N VAL A 230 -1.22 22.26 -6.78
CA VAL A 230 -0.71 21.08 -6.05
C VAL A 230 0.81 21.08 -6.15
N ASP A 231 1.52 21.05 -5.01
CA ASP A 231 2.97 21.15 -4.94
C ASP A 231 3.66 19.79 -4.99
N LYS A 232 2.94 18.72 -4.64
CA LYS A 232 3.44 17.34 -4.68
C LYS A 232 2.32 16.34 -4.92
N ILE A 233 2.64 15.28 -5.67
CA ILE A 233 1.83 14.06 -5.74
C ILE A 233 2.55 12.92 -4.99
N ALA A 234 1.81 12.24 -4.12
CA ALA A 234 2.18 10.98 -3.50
C ALA A 234 1.20 9.90 -3.99
N PHE A 235 1.67 9.01 -4.85
CA PHE A 235 0.86 7.97 -5.49
C PHE A 235 1.31 6.59 -5.05
N THR A 236 0.35 5.72 -4.75
CA THR A 236 0.56 4.27 -4.67
C THR A 236 -0.46 3.58 -5.57
N GLY A 237 0.01 2.65 -6.42
CA GLY A 237 -0.85 1.91 -7.34
C GLY A 237 -0.07 1.22 -8.46
N SER A 238 -0.67 1.06 -9.64
CA SER A 238 -0.07 0.35 -10.76
C SER A 238 1.00 1.16 -11.51
N VAL A 239 1.96 0.47 -12.12
CA VAL A 239 3.05 1.08 -12.92
C VAL A 239 2.51 1.98 -14.05
N PRO A 240 1.52 1.57 -14.87
CA PRO A 240 1.01 2.42 -15.92
C PRO A 240 0.44 3.74 -15.42
N ILE A 241 -0.29 3.72 -14.29
CA ILE A 241 -0.88 4.93 -13.69
C ILE A 241 0.20 5.80 -13.03
N GLY A 242 1.18 5.20 -12.37
CA GLY A 242 2.33 5.94 -11.83
C GLY A 242 3.08 6.74 -12.90
N ARG A 243 3.29 6.14 -14.09
CA ARG A 243 3.89 6.84 -15.24
C ARG A 243 3.03 8.00 -15.73
N ARG A 244 1.69 7.87 -15.71
CA ARG A 244 0.78 8.99 -16.03
C ARG A 244 0.97 10.16 -15.06
N PHE A 245 1.12 9.93 -13.75
CA PHE A 245 1.36 11.02 -12.79
C PHE A 245 2.68 11.76 -13.04
N LEU A 246 3.73 11.08 -13.52
CA LEU A 246 4.95 11.76 -13.97
C LEU A 246 4.67 12.68 -15.18
N SER A 247 3.89 12.20 -16.15
CA SER A 247 3.47 13.01 -17.31
C SER A 247 2.63 14.20 -16.88
N TYR A 248 1.64 14.01 -16.01
CA TYR A 248 0.80 15.09 -15.49
C TYR A 248 1.60 16.16 -14.78
N ALA A 249 2.60 15.77 -13.99
CA ALA A 249 3.49 16.72 -13.32
C ALA A 249 4.33 17.52 -14.33
N GLY A 250 4.93 16.85 -15.33
CA GLY A 250 5.73 17.47 -16.37
C GLY A 250 4.93 18.39 -17.29
N GLU A 251 3.67 18.08 -17.56
CA GLU A 251 2.74 18.82 -18.40
C GLU A 251 2.03 19.95 -17.65
N SER A 252 2.21 20.06 -16.33
CA SER A 252 1.60 21.11 -15.50
C SER A 252 2.65 22.05 -14.89
N ASN A 253 2.88 21.96 -13.59
CA ASN A 253 3.74 22.89 -12.85
C ASN A 253 5.10 22.29 -12.46
N GLY A 254 5.43 21.08 -12.91
CA GLY A 254 6.70 20.40 -12.57
C GLY A 254 6.76 19.94 -11.10
N LYS A 255 5.62 19.71 -10.44
CA LYS A 255 5.55 19.28 -9.04
C LYS A 255 6.30 17.99 -8.77
N ALA A 256 6.80 17.85 -7.54
CA ALA A 256 7.42 16.61 -7.11
C ALA A 256 6.42 15.43 -7.12
N VAL A 257 6.87 14.25 -7.56
CA VAL A 257 6.06 13.02 -7.58
C VAL A 257 6.82 11.94 -6.81
N SER A 258 6.16 11.31 -5.84
CA SER A 258 6.63 10.06 -5.21
C SER A 258 5.72 8.92 -5.66
N LEU A 259 6.32 7.82 -6.07
CA LEU A 259 5.64 6.65 -6.60
C LEU A 259 6.00 5.41 -5.79
N GLU A 260 4.99 4.73 -5.26
CA GLU A 260 5.08 3.38 -4.73
C GLU A 260 4.22 2.48 -5.62
N LEU A 261 4.87 1.58 -6.35
CA LEU A 261 4.24 0.80 -7.41
C LEU A 261 4.37 -0.70 -7.12
N GLY A 262 3.88 -1.51 -8.05
CA GLY A 262 3.87 -2.95 -7.93
C GLY A 262 5.24 -3.61 -7.85
N GLY A 263 5.23 -4.93 -7.69
CA GLY A 263 6.42 -5.75 -7.59
C GLY A 263 6.24 -7.16 -8.13
N LYS A 264 7.35 -7.85 -8.29
CA LYS A 264 7.42 -9.29 -8.56
C LYS A 264 8.52 -9.89 -7.69
N SER A 265 8.34 -9.77 -6.38
CA SER A 265 9.39 -9.96 -5.38
C SER A 265 9.86 -11.41 -5.31
N PRO A 266 11.17 -11.68 -5.43
CA PRO A 266 11.72 -13.02 -5.30
C PRO A 266 12.00 -13.38 -3.84
N GLN A 267 11.74 -14.63 -3.47
CA GLN A 267 12.26 -15.28 -2.28
C GLN A 267 13.29 -16.33 -2.70
N VAL A 268 14.57 -16.09 -2.40
CA VAL A 268 15.69 -16.96 -2.78
C VAL A 268 15.96 -17.95 -1.65
N VAL A 269 15.85 -19.25 -1.93
CA VAL A 269 16.10 -20.32 -0.95
C VAL A 269 17.33 -21.10 -1.36
N LEU A 270 18.38 -21.04 -0.54
CA LEU A 270 19.64 -21.72 -0.79
C LEU A 270 19.63 -23.13 -0.18
N ALA A 271 20.49 -24.02 -0.70
CA ALA A 271 20.64 -25.39 -0.23
C ALA A 271 21.03 -25.48 1.26
N ASP A 272 21.64 -24.43 1.81
CA ASP A 272 22.01 -24.35 3.22
C ASP A 272 20.99 -23.59 4.09
N ALA A 273 19.76 -23.37 3.62
CA ALA A 273 18.71 -22.80 4.45
C ALA A 273 18.54 -23.64 5.75
N ALA A 274 18.45 -22.92 6.88
CA ALA A 274 18.48 -23.60 8.20
C ALA A 274 17.19 -24.39 8.48
N ASP A 275 16.06 -23.91 7.98
CA ASP A 275 14.73 -24.46 8.21
C ASP A 275 13.86 -24.27 6.96
N LEU A 276 13.70 -25.36 6.19
CA LEU A 276 12.87 -25.36 4.98
C LEU A 276 11.37 -25.29 5.28
N GLN A 277 10.94 -25.76 6.47
CA GLN A 277 9.55 -25.67 6.87
C GLN A 277 9.18 -24.21 7.15
N ALA A 278 9.97 -23.52 7.96
CA ALA A 278 9.78 -22.09 8.23
C ALA A 278 9.86 -21.25 6.94
N ALA A 279 10.77 -21.61 6.02
CA ALA A 279 10.85 -20.95 4.71
C ALA A 279 9.57 -21.16 3.89
N ALA A 280 9.04 -22.38 3.81
CA ALA A 280 7.82 -22.70 3.07
C ALA A 280 6.58 -22.01 3.65
N GLU A 281 6.43 -21.99 4.97
CA GLU A 281 5.34 -21.28 5.66
C GLU A 281 5.42 -19.76 5.42
N SER A 282 6.62 -19.19 5.50
CA SER A 282 6.84 -17.77 5.22
C SER A 282 6.62 -17.42 3.75
N ILE A 283 6.96 -18.32 2.82
CA ILE A 283 6.67 -18.17 1.39
C ILE A 283 5.16 -18.15 1.17
N ALA A 284 4.43 -19.14 1.73
CA ALA A 284 2.99 -19.20 1.58
C ALA A 284 2.30 -17.97 2.19
N TRP A 285 2.70 -17.55 3.39
CA TRP A 285 2.22 -16.32 4.00
C TRP A 285 2.50 -15.09 3.13
N GLY A 286 3.74 -14.95 2.65
CA GLY A 286 4.20 -13.80 1.86
C GLY A 286 3.51 -13.61 0.51
N ILE A 287 2.84 -14.66 -0.01
CA ILE A 287 2.07 -14.56 -1.25
C ILE A 287 0.55 -14.67 -1.01
N PHE A 288 0.09 -15.51 -0.08
CA PHE A 288 -1.34 -15.76 0.06
C PHE A 288 -2.01 -14.83 1.07
N TYR A 289 -1.26 -14.18 1.96
CA TYR A 289 -1.81 -13.10 2.78
C TYR A 289 -2.50 -12.05 1.90
N ASN A 290 -3.66 -11.55 2.34
CA ASN A 290 -4.52 -10.65 1.57
C ASN A 290 -4.84 -11.17 0.14
N ALA A 291 -5.00 -12.49 -0.02
CA ALA A 291 -5.24 -13.14 -1.32
C ALA A 291 -4.22 -12.72 -2.41
N GLY A 292 -2.97 -12.46 -2.03
CA GLY A 292 -1.90 -12.04 -2.94
C GLY A 292 -1.96 -10.59 -3.42
N GLN A 293 -2.89 -9.81 -2.90
CA GLN A 293 -3.12 -8.41 -3.28
C GLN A 293 -2.18 -7.44 -2.53
N THR A 294 -0.89 -7.76 -2.52
CA THR A 294 0.15 -7.03 -1.79
C THR A 294 1.25 -6.62 -2.75
N CYS A 295 1.61 -5.34 -2.79
CA CYS A 295 2.60 -4.81 -3.74
C CYS A 295 3.98 -5.48 -3.63
N HIS A 296 4.40 -5.85 -2.44
CA HIS A 296 5.65 -6.56 -2.17
C HIS A 296 5.48 -8.07 -2.05
N ALA A 297 4.31 -8.64 -2.36
CA ALA A 297 4.06 -10.08 -2.27
C ALA A 297 5.20 -10.92 -2.83
N GLY A 298 5.65 -11.92 -2.08
CA GLY A 298 6.72 -12.86 -2.47
C GLY A 298 6.25 -13.83 -3.56
N SER A 299 5.81 -13.29 -4.70
CA SER A 299 5.11 -14.03 -5.76
C SER A 299 6.03 -14.92 -6.61
N ARG A 300 7.34 -14.89 -6.36
CA ARG A 300 8.33 -15.77 -7.00
C ARG A 300 9.21 -16.44 -5.97
N VAL A 301 9.37 -17.76 -6.09
CA VAL A 301 10.41 -18.51 -5.37
C VAL A 301 11.52 -18.85 -6.35
N VAL A 302 12.77 -18.62 -5.94
CA VAL A 302 13.96 -19.08 -6.64
C VAL A 302 14.70 -19.99 -5.67
N VAL A 303 14.72 -21.30 -5.95
CA VAL A 303 15.27 -22.31 -5.04
C VAL A 303 16.44 -23.05 -5.66
N GLU A 304 17.52 -23.29 -4.90
CA GLU A 304 18.62 -24.14 -5.36
C GLU A 304 18.14 -25.57 -5.53
N GLN A 305 18.59 -26.24 -6.60
CA GLN A 305 18.15 -27.57 -7.03
C GLN A 305 18.23 -28.62 -5.92
N ALA A 306 19.23 -28.56 -5.03
CA ALA A 306 19.45 -29.54 -3.98
C ALA A 306 18.29 -29.64 -2.96
N VAL A 307 17.46 -28.60 -2.82
CA VAL A 307 16.35 -28.54 -1.86
C VAL A 307 15.01 -28.24 -2.54
N ALA A 308 14.99 -28.22 -3.89
CA ALA A 308 13.85 -27.76 -4.65
C ALA A 308 12.60 -28.62 -4.46
N ASP A 309 12.73 -29.93 -4.54
CA ASP A 309 11.57 -30.86 -4.45
C ASP A 309 10.97 -30.81 -3.05
N GLU A 310 11.81 -30.86 -2.01
CA GLU A 310 11.36 -30.75 -0.62
C GLU A 310 10.68 -29.41 -0.35
N LEU A 311 11.23 -28.30 -0.84
CA LEU A 311 10.62 -26.97 -0.66
C LEU A 311 9.28 -26.87 -1.39
N LYS A 312 9.16 -27.41 -2.62
CA LYS A 312 7.89 -27.44 -3.37
C LYS A 312 6.82 -28.18 -2.60
N GLU A 313 7.12 -29.38 -2.10
CA GLU A 313 6.17 -30.18 -1.31
C GLU A 313 5.69 -29.45 -0.06
N ARG A 314 6.63 -28.87 0.70
CA ARG A 314 6.29 -28.09 1.92
C ARG A 314 5.50 -26.83 1.59
N THR A 315 5.85 -26.12 0.51
CA THR A 315 5.14 -24.91 0.07
C THR A 315 3.71 -25.23 -0.36
N ILE A 316 3.49 -26.35 -1.08
CA ILE A 316 2.15 -26.80 -1.44
C ILE A 316 1.34 -27.18 -0.19
N ALA A 317 1.97 -27.89 0.77
CA ALA A 317 1.31 -28.22 2.03
C ALA A 317 0.89 -26.97 2.81
N ALA A 318 1.74 -25.93 2.84
CA ALA A 318 1.41 -24.66 3.44
C ALA A 318 0.32 -23.90 2.65
N ALA A 319 0.37 -23.91 1.30
CA ALA A 319 -0.64 -23.29 0.46
C ALA A 319 -2.05 -23.83 0.70
N ARG A 320 -2.18 -25.13 0.96
CA ARG A 320 -3.46 -25.81 1.25
C ARG A 320 -4.15 -25.30 2.52
N THR A 321 -3.44 -24.62 3.41
CA THR A 321 -4.03 -24.04 4.63
C THR A 321 -4.76 -22.72 4.35
N PHE A 322 -4.51 -22.09 3.20
CA PHE A 322 -5.18 -20.86 2.77
C PHE A 322 -6.46 -21.20 1.99
N VAL A 323 -7.50 -21.57 2.72
CA VAL A 323 -8.81 -21.87 2.14
C VAL A 323 -9.65 -20.62 2.12
N PRO A 324 -10.23 -20.23 0.95
CA PRO A 324 -11.15 -19.09 0.89
C PRO A 324 -12.31 -19.28 1.86
N ALA A 325 -12.57 -18.27 2.68
CA ALA A 325 -13.64 -18.29 3.68
C ALA A 325 -14.30 -16.93 3.82
N ASP A 326 -15.43 -16.88 4.53
CA ASP A 326 -16.15 -15.61 4.77
C ASP A 326 -15.24 -14.64 5.55
N PRO A 327 -14.89 -13.47 4.99
CA PRO A 327 -14.05 -12.49 5.69
C PRO A 327 -14.67 -11.94 6.97
N ALA A 328 -15.97 -12.13 7.17
CA ALA A 328 -16.68 -11.73 8.39
C ALA A 328 -16.46 -12.68 9.58
N ASP A 329 -15.94 -13.87 9.35
CA ASP A 329 -15.64 -14.82 10.42
C ASP A 329 -14.29 -14.53 11.06
N ASP A 330 -14.25 -14.55 12.39
CA ASP A 330 -13.03 -14.21 13.16
C ASP A 330 -11.85 -15.20 12.94
N ASP A 331 -12.14 -16.43 12.51
CA ASP A 331 -11.13 -17.47 12.24
C ASP A 331 -10.64 -17.46 10.79
N THR A 332 -11.21 -16.62 9.92
CA THR A 332 -10.80 -16.52 8.52
C THR A 332 -9.41 -15.90 8.40
N ILE A 333 -8.53 -16.57 7.67
CA ILE A 333 -7.18 -16.06 7.34
C ILE A 333 -7.05 -15.67 5.86
N PHE A 334 -7.97 -16.10 5.01
CA PHE A 334 -7.91 -15.93 3.57
C PHE A 334 -9.29 -15.52 3.03
N GLY A 335 -9.44 -14.23 2.71
CA GLY A 335 -10.70 -13.62 2.31
C GLY A 335 -10.92 -13.53 0.79
N ALA A 336 -11.66 -12.52 0.36
CA ALA A 336 -11.99 -12.28 -1.04
C ALA A 336 -10.94 -11.41 -1.77
N LEU A 337 -10.88 -11.51 -3.09
CA LEU A 337 -10.30 -10.49 -3.95
C LEU A 337 -11.21 -9.25 -3.96
N ILE A 338 -10.65 -8.08 -4.31
CA ILE A 338 -11.37 -6.80 -4.23
C ILE A 338 -12.63 -6.73 -5.11
N SER A 339 -12.70 -7.47 -6.20
CA SER A 339 -13.87 -7.46 -7.10
C SER A 339 -13.87 -8.68 -8.03
N ALA A 340 -15.03 -8.93 -8.64
CA ALA A 340 -15.18 -9.95 -9.68
C ALA A 340 -14.29 -9.65 -10.90
N GLU A 341 -14.19 -8.38 -11.31
CA GLU A 341 -13.34 -7.96 -12.43
C GLU A 341 -11.87 -8.25 -12.16
N HIS A 342 -11.42 -8.05 -10.92
CA HIS A 342 -10.05 -8.36 -10.54
C HIS A 342 -9.80 -9.87 -10.49
N ARG A 343 -10.76 -10.66 -9.97
CA ARG A 343 -10.72 -12.13 -10.04
C ARG A 343 -10.58 -12.61 -11.48
N ASP A 344 -11.40 -12.07 -12.38
CA ASP A 344 -11.38 -12.43 -13.81
C ASP A 344 -10.05 -12.02 -14.48
N SER A 345 -9.44 -10.91 -14.06
CA SER A 345 -8.10 -10.52 -14.48
C SER A 345 -7.03 -11.52 -14.03
N VAL A 346 -7.08 -11.97 -12.77
CA VAL A 346 -6.16 -13.00 -12.25
C VAL A 346 -6.34 -14.33 -12.99
N ASP A 347 -7.59 -14.75 -13.22
CA ASP A 347 -7.89 -15.96 -14.00
C ASP A 347 -7.37 -15.86 -15.43
N GLY A 348 -7.46 -14.69 -16.07
CA GLY A 348 -6.87 -14.43 -17.38
C GLY A 348 -5.34 -14.67 -17.42
N HIS A 349 -4.62 -14.33 -16.36
CA HIS A 349 -3.19 -14.68 -16.23
C HIS A 349 -2.98 -16.19 -16.11
N LEU A 350 -3.83 -16.91 -15.37
CA LEU A 350 -3.73 -18.36 -15.22
C LEU A 350 -4.07 -19.07 -16.52
N GLN A 351 -5.07 -18.62 -17.26
CA GLN A 351 -5.44 -19.17 -18.58
C GLN A 351 -4.28 -19.03 -19.58
N ARG A 352 -3.62 -17.85 -19.62
CA ARG A 352 -2.42 -17.67 -20.46
C ARG A 352 -1.30 -18.61 -20.04
N ALA A 353 -1.06 -18.75 -18.74
CA ALA A 353 -0.03 -19.66 -18.24
C ALA A 353 -0.29 -21.14 -18.64
N ARG A 354 -1.56 -21.58 -18.65
CA ARG A 354 -1.95 -22.93 -19.16
C ARG A 354 -1.69 -23.06 -20.66
N GLN A 355 -2.05 -22.03 -21.43
CA GLN A 355 -1.82 -22.00 -22.89
C GLN A 355 -0.31 -22.02 -23.22
N ASP A 356 0.51 -21.36 -22.40
CA ASP A 356 1.96 -21.33 -22.51
C ASP A 356 2.63 -22.63 -21.99
N GLY A 357 1.84 -23.63 -21.58
CA GLY A 357 2.34 -24.94 -21.10
C GLY A 357 3.00 -24.90 -19.72
N ALA A 358 2.67 -23.95 -18.88
CA ALA A 358 3.17 -23.89 -17.50
C ALA A 358 2.67 -25.09 -16.68
N GLN A 359 3.55 -25.66 -15.82
CA GLN A 359 3.19 -26.77 -14.97
C GLN A 359 2.56 -26.28 -13.66
N PHE A 360 1.28 -26.58 -13.46
CA PHE A 360 0.58 -26.31 -12.21
C PHE A 360 0.91 -27.40 -11.20
N LEU A 361 1.59 -27.05 -10.12
CA LEU A 361 1.92 -27.93 -9.00
C LEU A 361 0.76 -28.03 -8.00
N TYR A 362 0.02 -26.95 -7.84
CA TYR A 362 -1.19 -26.86 -7.03
C TYR A 362 -2.14 -25.83 -7.68
N ASP A 363 -3.38 -26.19 -7.85
CA ASP A 363 -4.42 -25.37 -8.47
C ASP A 363 -5.70 -25.49 -7.63
N GLY A 364 -5.62 -24.99 -6.43
CA GLY A 364 -6.57 -24.84 -5.32
C GLY A 364 -8.01 -25.32 -5.43
N GLY A 365 -8.27 -26.40 -6.14
CA GLY A 365 -9.60 -26.99 -6.27
C GLY A 365 -10.07 -27.25 -7.71
N ALA A 366 -9.24 -27.00 -8.73
CA ALA A 366 -9.61 -27.29 -10.13
C ALA A 366 -9.49 -28.79 -10.50
N GLY A 367 -9.03 -29.65 -9.58
CA GLY A 367 -8.63 -31.02 -9.93
C GLY A 367 -9.35 -32.18 -9.25
N ASP A 368 -9.82 -32.09 -8.04
CA ASP A 368 -10.20 -33.31 -7.31
C ASP A 368 -11.66 -33.46 -6.89
N ASP A 369 -12.46 -32.44 -6.66
CA ASP A 369 -13.87 -32.59 -6.26
C ASP A 369 -14.80 -31.42 -6.62
N GLY A 370 -14.78 -30.94 -7.87
CA GLY A 370 -15.74 -29.95 -8.36
C GLY A 370 -15.68 -28.64 -7.56
N GLY A 371 -15.03 -27.64 -8.12
CA GLY A 371 -14.83 -26.28 -7.66
C GLY A 371 -15.30 -25.97 -6.25
N ALA A 372 -14.40 -25.51 -5.39
CA ALA A 372 -14.77 -25.08 -4.04
C ALA A 372 -16.00 -24.16 -4.14
N ALA A 373 -17.08 -24.51 -3.43
CA ALA A 373 -18.26 -23.66 -3.36
C ALA A 373 -17.82 -22.27 -2.89
N GLU A 374 -18.34 -21.20 -3.52
CA GLU A 374 -18.09 -19.84 -3.04
C GLU A 374 -18.45 -19.77 -1.55
N PRO A 375 -17.52 -19.35 -0.68
CA PRO A 375 -17.78 -19.27 0.77
C PRO A 375 -19.03 -18.44 1.08
N VAL A 376 -19.21 -17.35 0.34
CA VAL A 376 -20.41 -16.51 0.34
C VAL A 376 -20.82 -16.29 -1.12
N PRO A 377 -22.05 -16.65 -1.51
CA PRO A 377 -22.53 -16.48 -2.89
C PRO A 377 -22.43 -15.05 -3.37
N GLY A 378 -21.92 -14.86 -4.59
CA GLY A 378 -21.73 -13.54 -5.22
C GLY A 378 -20.43 -12.85 -4.86
N GLY A 379 -19.58 -13.45 -4.03
CA GLY A 379 -18.29 -12.90 -3.64
C GLY A 379 -17.17 -13.16 -4.66
N ALA A 380 -16.08 -12.45 -4.50
CA ALA A 380 -14.92 -12.53 -5.39
C ALA A 380 -13.82 -13.44 -4.81
N TYR A 381 -14.08 -14.73 -4.69
CA TYR A 381 -13.14 -15.69 -4.09
C TYR A 381 -12.27 -16.38 -5.15
N MET A 382 -11.04 -16.70 -4.77
CA MET A 382 -10.11 -17.48 -5.58
C MET A 382 -9.16 -18.27 -4.68
N SER A 383 -8.91 -19.53 -5.02
CA SER A 383 -7.98 -20.39 -4.27
C SER A 383 -6.51 -20.13 -4.62
N PRO A 384 -5.54 -20.46 -3.74
CA PRO A 384 -4.12 -20.39 -4.03
C PRO A 384 -3.70 -21.25 -5.22
N VAL A 385 -2.75 -20.76 -6.00
CA VAL A 385 -2.16 -21.46 -7.13
C VAL A 385 -0.63 -21.46 -7.04
N VAL A 386 0.00 -22.61 -7.29
CA VAL A 386 1.46 -22.75 -7.34
C VAL A 386 1.88 -23.32 -8.70
N ILE A 387 2.76 -22.61 -9.41
CA ILE A 387 3.17 -22.94 -10.77
C ILE A 387 4.70 -23.14 -10.80
N ASP A 388 5.15 -24.28 -11.37
CA ASP A 388 6.57 -24.45 -11.73
C ASP A 388 6.83 -23.75 -13.07
N SER A 389 7.81 -22.90 -13.08
CA SER A 389 8.28 -22.18 -14.26
C SER A 389 9.80 -22.31 -14.44
N SER A 390 10.36 -23.43 -13.99
CA SER A 390 11.80 -23.71 -14.06
C SER A 390 12.27 -23.94 -15.49
N ASP A 391 11.39 -24.44 -16.36
CA ASP A 391 11.66 -24.73 -17.77
C ASP A 391 11.72 -23.46 -18.66
N ASP A 392 10.94 -22.43 -18.30
CA ASP A 392 10.94 -21.17 -19.04
C ASP A 392 10.76 -19.96 -18.11
N PRO A 393 11.86 -19.31 -17.69
CA PRO A 393 11.81 -18.10 -16.87
C PRO A 393 11.28 -16.85 -17.60
N ALA A 394 11.06 -16.95 -18.92
CA ALA A 394 10.56 -15.83 -19.71
C ALA A 394 9.03 -15.74 -19.78
N ARG A 395 8.30 -16.75 -19.27
CA ARG A 395 6.84 -16.72 -19.28
C ARG A 395 6.26 -15.46 -18.64
N ALA A 396 5.16 -14.99 -19.18
CA ALA A 396 4.45 -13.81 -18.67
C ALA A 396 4.11 -13.94 -17.19
N ILE A 397 3.66 -15.12 -16.74
CA ILE A 397 3.30 -15.40 -15.33
C ILE A 397 4.48 -15.19 -14.35
N VAL A 398 5.73 -15.31 -14.81
CA VAL A 398 6.95 -15.06 -14.02
C VAL A 398 7.30 -13.58 -13.97
N ARG A 399 7.06 -12.84 -15.06
CA ARG A 399 7.52 -11.46 -15.24
C ARG A 399 6.49 -10.41 -14.88
N GLU A 400 5.21 -10.69 -15.15
CA GLU A 400 4.11 -9.77 -14.90
C GLU A 400 3.61 -9.89 -13.46
N GLU A 401 3.21 -8.76 -12.87
CA GLU A 401 2.53 -8.73 -11.60
C GLU A 401 1.08 -9.22 -11.79
N VAL A 402 0.72 -10.32 -11.12
CA VAL A 402 -0.63 -10.88 -11.17
C VAL A 402 -1.56 -10.21 -10.17
N PHE A 403 -1.02 -9.79 -9.03
CA PHE A 403 -1.72 -9.16 -7.91
C PHE A 403 -2.86 -10.04 -7.34
N GLY A 404 -2.60 -11.34 -7.26
CA GLY A 404 -3.53 -12.37 -6.83
C GLY A 404 -2.77 -13.55 -6.21
N PRO A 405 -3.47 -14.60 -5.73
CA PRO A 405 -2.89 -15.69 -4.96
C PRO A 405 -2.14 -16.72 -5.84
N VAL A 406 -1.16 -16.24 -6.59
CA VAL A 406 -0.41 -17.03 -7.57
C VAL A 406 1.10 -16.96 -7.28
N LEU A 407 1.67 -18.10 -6.96
CA LEU A 407 3.09 -18.30 -6.71
C LEU A 407 3.76 -18.96 -7.92
N THR A 408 4.90 -18.45 -8.37
CA THR A 408 5.76 -19.13 -9.33
C THR A 408 7.03 -19.64 -8.66
N VAL A 409 7.46 -20.86 -9.03
CA VAL A 409 8.69 -21.49 -8.53
C VAL A 409 9.66 -21.68 -9.69
N GLN A 410 10.92 -21.33 -9.47
CA GLN A 410 12.03 -21.48 -10.41
C GLN A 410 13.18 -22.19 -9.73
N VAL A 411 13.74 -23.22 -10.36
CA VAL A 411 14.90 -23.96 -9.83
C VAL A 411 16.20 -23.40 -10.37
N ALA A 412 17.10 -23.05 -9.47
CA ALA A 412 18.42 -22.54 -9.78
C ALA A 412 19.49 -23.64 -9.62
N ARG A 413 20.47 -23.69 -10.51
CA ARG A 413 21.59 -24.64 -10.45
C ARG A 413 22.56 -24.35 -9.31
N ASP A 414 22.77 -23.06 -9.05
CA ASP A 414 23.71 -22.53 -8.08
C ASP A 414 23.32 -21.11 -7.66
N LEU A 415 24.08 -20.53 -6.73
CA LEU A 415 23.86 -19.18 -6.21
C LEU A 415 23.86 -18.08 -7.28
N ASP A 416 24.78 -18.14 -8.24
CA ASP A 416 24.88 -17.09 -9.27
C ASP A 416 23.67 -17.15 -10.21
N HIS A 417 23.23 -18.33 -10.59
CA HIS A 417 22.00 -18.53 -11.34
C HIS A 417 20.76 -18.10 -10.54
N ALA A 418 20.73 -18.37 -9.22
CA ALA A 418 19.64 -17.90 -8.37
C ALA A 418 19.54 -16.38 -8.34
N LEU A 419 20.66 -15.68 -8.27
CA LEU A 419 20.71 -14.22 -8.34
C LEU A 419 20.34 -13.66 -9.72
N GLU A 420 20.73 -14.36 -10.79
CA GLU A 420 20.32 -14.02 -12.15
C GLU A 420 18.79 -14.09 -12.28
N LEU A 421 18.18 -15.22 -11.91
CA LEU A 421 16.74 -15.41 -11.92
C LEU A 421 16.04 -14.39 -11.02
N ALA A 422 16.50 -14.19 -9.79
CA ALA A 422 15.90 -13.25 -8.84
C ALA A 422 15.86 -11.82 -9.40
N ASN A 423 16.93 -11.39 -10.06
CA ASN A 423 17.04 -10.05 -10.66
C ASN A 423 16.45 -9.92 -12.07
N ALA A 424 15.95 -11.02 -12.68
CA ALA A 424 15.35 -11.04 -14.02
C ALA A 424 13.93 -10.46 -14.02
N THR A 425 13.79 -9.25 -13.51
CA THR A 425 12.52 -8.51 -13.45
C THR A 425 12.78 -7.02 -13.66
N SER A 426 11.81 -6.29 -14.16
CA SER A 426 11.86 -4.82 -14.23
C SER A 426 11.55 -4.15 -12.89
N TYR A 427 10.97 -4.87 -11.95
CA TYR A 427 10.63 -4.39 -10.61
C TYR A 427 11.83 -4.36 -9.66
N GLY A 428 11.65 -3.76 -8.50
CA GLY A 428 12.69 -3.66 -7.47
C GLY A 428 12.11 -3.20 -6.12
N LEU A 429 10.98 -3.78 -5.69
CA LEU A 429 10.34 -3.40 -4.42
C LEU A 429 10.92 -4.17 -3.25
N ALA A 430 10.81 -5.51 -3.26
CA ALA A 430 11.25 -6.34 -2.16
C ALA A 430 11.89 -7.65 -2.64
N ALA A 431 12.63 -8.31 -1.74
CA ALA A 431 13.19 -9.64 -1.92
C ALA A 431 13.46 -10.30 -0.56
N ALA A 432 13.64 -11.61 -0.56
CA ALA A 432 14.15 -12.33 0.61
C ALA A 432 15.24 -13.34 0.23
N VAL A 433 16.04 -13.74 1.22
CA VAL A 433 17.03 -14.80 1.10
C VAL A 433 17.03 -15.70 2.33
N TRP A 434 17.04 -17.01 2.11
CA TRP A 434 17.06 -18.03 3.13
C TRP A 434 18.39 -18.80 3.10
N THR A 435 19.20 -18.65 4.14
CA THR A 435 20.52 -19.29 4.30
C THR A 435 20.95 -19.25 5.77
N ARG A 436 21.71 -20.26 6.21
CA ARG A 436 22.34 -20.23 7.54
C ARG A 436 23.65 -19.45 7.60
N ASP A 437 24.24 -19.11 6.46
CA ASP A 437 25.51 -18.40 6.37
C ASP A 437 25.27 -16.89 6.30
N VAL A 438 25.56 -16.19 7.39
CA VAL A 438 25.41 -14.72 7.49
C VAL A 438 26.28 -13.97 6.48
N SER A 439 27.43 -14.53 6.10
CA SER A 439 28.31 -13.91 5.11
C SER A 439 27.74 -14.03 3.69
N LYS A 440 27.11 -15.18 3.36
CA LYS A 440 26.34 -15.33 2.11
C LYS A 440 25.17 -14.38 2.11
N ALA A 441 24.36 -14.35 3.19
CA ALA A 441 23.21 -13.46 3.32
C ALA A 441 23.57 -12.01 3.02
N GLY A 442 24.64 -11.48 3.63
CA GLY A 442 25.08 -10.10 3.42
C GLY A 442 25.57 -9.83 1.99
N ARG A 443 26.23 -10.81 1.32
CA ARG A 443 26.64 -10.68 -0.08
C ARG A 443 25.45 -10.72 -1.04
N ILE A 444 24.49 -11.59 -0.80
CA ILE A 444 23.29 -11.74 -1.63
C ILE A 444 22.41 -10.52 -1.49
N ALA A 445 22.14 -10.06 -0.26
CA ALA A 445 21.32 -8.88 -0.03
C ALA A 445 21.83 -7.65 -0.78
N ARG A 446 23.16 -7.47 -0.90
CA ARG A 446 23.74 -6.38 -1.71
C ARG A 446 23.61 -6.57 -3.22
N ARG A 447 23.43 -7.80 -3.71
CA ARG A 447 23.28 -8.11 -5.14
C ARG A 447 21.83 -8.16 -5.60
N LEU A 448 20.88 -8.34 -4.69
CA LEU A 448 19.44 -8.26 -4.97
C LEU A 448 19.03 -6.82 -5.24
N ARG A 449 18.34 -6.60 -6.35
CA ARG A 449 17.87 -5.28 -6.79
C ARG A 449 16.49 -4.99 -6.21
N ALA A 450 16.43 -4.72 -4.90
CA ALA A 450 15.19 -4.46 -4.17
C ALA A 450 15.40 -3.34 -3.14
N GLY A 451 14.35 -2.61 -2.86
CA GLY A 451 14.37 -1.57 -1.83
C GLY A 451 14.38 -2.14 -0.41
N THR A 452 13.77 -3.30 -0.20
CA THR A 452 13.82 -4.06 1.05
C THR A 452 14.28 -5.48 0.78
N VAL A 453 15.23 -5.98 1.58
CA VAL A 453 15.68 -7.38 1.53
C VAL A 453 15.62 -7.98 2.92
N TRP A 454 14.84 -9.04 3.07
CA TRP A 454 14.77 -9.83 4.30
C TRP A 454 15.74 -11.00 4.27
N VAL A 455 16.25 -11.38 5.42
CA VAL A 455 17.09 -12.55 5.61
C VAL A 455 16.41 -13.49 6.60
N ASN A 456 16.13 -14.73 6.18
CA ASN A 456 15.44 -15.76 6.97
C ASN A 456 14.09 -15.30 7.56
N SER A 457 13.42 -14.45 6.83
CA SER A 457 12.10 -13.88 7.15
C SER A 457 11.48 -13.27 5.89
N PHE A 458 10.20 -12.91 5.95
CA PHE A 458 9.52 -12.10 4.94
C PHE A 458 8.45 -11.23 5.61
N ASP A 459 8.23 -10.03 5.07
CA ASP A 459 7.20 -9.06 5.49
C ASP A 459 7.30 -8.56 6.95
N ILE A 460 8.41 -8.75 7.62
CA ILE A 460 8.66 -8.13 8.93
C ILE A 460 9.05 -6.68 8.73
N SER A 461 8.31 -5.76 9.35
CA SER A 461 8.53 -4.34 9.16
C SER A 461 8.35 -3.51 10.44
N SER A 462 8.94 -2.31 10.43
CA SER A 462 8.81 -1.32 11.51
C SER A 462 8.61 0.07 10.92
N MET A 463 7.91 0.94 11.67
CA MET A 463 7.80 2.36 11.30
C MET A 463 9.15 3.08 11.25
N THR A 464 10.19 2.53 11.86
CA THR A 464 11.55 3.09 11.83
C THR A 464 12.32 2.80 10.54
N THR A 465 11.86 1.85 9.72
CA THR A 465 12.48 1.49 8.44
C THR A 465 11.74 2.10 7.25
N PRO A 466 12.44 2.68 6.26
CA PRO A 466 11.79 3.16 5.05
C PRO A 466 11.24 1.99 4.23
N PHE A 467 10.13 2.22 3.55
CA PHE A 467 9.55 1.29 2.59
C PHE A 467 9.48 1.96 1.21
N GLY A 468 9.82 1.22 0.17
CA GLY A 468 9.72 1.68 -1.22
C GLY A 468 10.71 0.98 -2.13
N GLY A 469 10.44 1.08 -3.42
CA GLY A 469 11.15 0.38 -4.46
C GLY A 469 12.16 1.22 -5.24
N SER A 470 12.59 0.62 -6.33
CA SER A 470 13.39 1.23 -7.38
C SER A 470 12.92 0.68 -8.73
N ARG A 471 13.39 1.26 -9.84
CA ARG A 471 13.04 0.84 -11.19
C ARG A 471 11.52 0.98 -11.43
N ASP A 472 10.84 -0.05 -11.97
CA ASP A 472 9.39 -0.04 -12.21
C ASP A 472 8.55 -0.08 -10.93
N SER A 473 9.14 -0.39 -9.79
CA SER A 473 8.47 -0.29 -8.49
C SER A 473 8.39 1.14 -7.93
N GLY A 474 8.88 2.12 -8.68
CA GLY A 474 8.74 3.52 -8.35
C GLY A 474 9.97 4.13 -7.68
N HIS A 475 9.75 5.31 -7.07
CA HIS A 475 10.79 6.10 -6.40
C HIS A 475 10.16 6.95 -5.28
N GLY A 476 10.94 7.22 -4.28
CA GLY A 476 10.48 7.77 -3.02
C GLY A 476 10.53 6.73 -1.90
N ARG A 477 10.11 7.11 -0.73
CA ARG A 477 10.01 6.20 0.42
C ARG A 477 8.84 6.62 1.29
N ASP A 478 8.04 5.64 1.67
CA ASP A 478 7.09 5.76 2.76
C ASP A 478 7.73 5.31 4.07
N ARG A 479 7.10 5.64 5.18
CA ARG A 479 7.53 5.34 6.55
C ARG A 479 8.87 5.98 6.93
N SER A 480 9.29 5.80 8.17
CA SER A 480 10.49 6.35 8.79
C SER A 480 10.64 7.88 8.65
N LEU A 481 11.70 8.44 9.19
CA LEU A 481 12.04 9.86 9.03
C LEU A 481 12.33 10.24 7.57
N HIS A 482 12.69 9.26 6.72
CA HIS A 482 12.94 9.51 5.29
C HIS A 482 11.70 10.00 4.56
N ALA A 483 10.50 9.54 4.96
CA ALA A 483 9.26 10.05 4.36
C ALA A 483 9.03 11.53 4.69
N LEU A 484 9.34 12.00 5.90
CA LEU A 484 9.23 13.42 6.25
C LEU A 484 10.07 14.31 5.33
N HIS A 485 11.24 13.84 4.91
CA HIS A 485 12.09 14.56 3.98
C HIS A 485 11.43 14.75 2.61
N SER A 486 10.59 13.81 2.19
CA SER A 486 9.88 13.89 0.91
C SER A 486 8.67 14.83 0.95
N TYR A 487 8.21 15.23 2.14
CA TYR A 487 7.11 16.17 2.36
C TYR A 487 7.57 17.54 2.87
N SER A 488 8.86 17.81 2.78
CA SER A 488 9.47 19.09 3.17
C SER A 488 10.52 19.52 2.17
N GLN A 489 10.82 20.80 2.13
CA GLN A 489 11.92 21.39 1.36
C GLN A 489 12.90 22.09 2.28
N LEU A 490 14.17 22.20 1.84
CA LEU A 490 15.18 22.95 2.55
C LEU A 490 15.09 24.43 2.19
N LYS A 491 15.17 25.28 3.21
CA LYS A 491 15.30 26.73 3.05
C LYS A 491 16.55 27.23 3.76
N THR A 492 17.37 27.96 3.07
CA THR A 492 18.54 28.62 3.67
C THR A 492 18.23 30.07 4.00
N THR A 493 18.42 30.45 5.25
CA THR A 493 18.36 31.85 5.68
C THR A 493 19.78 32.30 6.01
N TRP A 494 20.29 33.25 5.23
CA TRP A 494 21.61 33.85 5.42
C TRP A 494 21.47 35.17 6.16
N ILE A 495 22.17 35.28 7.30
CA ILE A 495 22.18 36.51 8.15
C ILE A 495 23.59 37.05 8.14
N ALA A 496 23.78 38.31 7.66
CA ALA A 496 25.00 39.05 7.87
C ALA A 496 25.01 39.58 9.32
N LEU A 497 26.10 39.43 10.06
CA LEU A 497 26.26 39.80 11.47
C LEU A 497 26.96 41.14 11.58
#